data_2cc08572d86e77224196644a395fa4bb
#
_entry.id   2cc08572d86e77224196644a395fa4bb
#
_cell.length_a   1.000
_cell.length_b   1.000
_cell.length_c   1.000
_cell.angle_alpha   90.00
_cell.angle_beta   90.00
_cell.angle_gamma   90.00
#
_symmetry.space_group_name_H-M   'P 1'
#
loop_
_entity.id
_entity.type
_entity.pdbx_description
1 polymer ?
#
loop_
_entity_poly.entity_id
_entity_poly.type
_entity_poly.pdbx_seq_one_letter_code
_entity_poly.pdbx_strand_id
1 'polypeptide(L)'
;MAPLPKLPIPVPTPVPAPTPTRSSRAALSAIVVAGGRSSRLGGSPKALMRPDRDGAPALVRGAVDALIGLGLPAHRIAVVGPEGLPLPDGVLRTREDPPFSGPAAALAAGALALGLAEPSGACASAEPSEPEGGDDPAASGTADRAVDPDEQWTLTLACDMPRVADAARALIAEIEARGTSRAPSPASEATDSGRTGTAPLEAPRGIVLSDRGILQPLVAVYRSAVLGRQLVDQPVVDRSVRRVLGPLWDRQTAVRGLTDDVDTWDDVKRFGLVPVQD
;
A
#
# COMPACT_ATOMS: atom_id res chain seq x y z
N MET A 1 -54.57 26.06 -14.87
CA MET A 1 -53.17 26.32 -14.52
C MET A 1 -52.41 25.03 -14.73
N ALA A 2 -51.57 24.98 -15.75
CA ALA A 2 -50.72 23.82 -16.02
C ALA A 2 -49.46 23.85 -15.12
N PRO A 3 -48.99 22.73 -14.59
CA PRO A 3 -47.77 22.71 -13.76
C PRO A 3 -46.53 22.98 -14.63
N LEU A 4 -45.64 23.82 -14.12
CA LEU A 4 -44.36 24.14 -14.76
C LEU A 4 -43.46 22.90 -14.84
N PRO A 5 -42.71 22.72 -15.95
CA PRO A 5 -41.77 21.60 -16.09
C PRO A 5 -40.62 21.75 -15.09
N LYS A 6 -40.34 20.66 -14.33
CA LYS A 6 -39.15 20.57 -13.46
C LYS A 6 -37.91 20.51 -14.34
N LEU A 7 -37.09 21.55 -14.27
CA LEU A 7 -35.75 21.54 -14.87
C LEU A 7 -34.86 20.43 -14.20
N PRO A 8 -34.09 19.68 -15.00
CA PRO A 8 -33.18 18.69 -14.44
C PRO A 8 -32.07 19.39 -13.64
N ILE A 9 -31.85 18.89 -12.43
CA ILE A 9 -30.73 19.32 -11.57
C ILE A 9 -29.42 18.91 -12.28
N PRO A 10 -28.46 19.83 -12.53
CA PRO A 10 -27.21 19.48 -13.16
C PRO A 10 -26.44 18.52 -12.24
N VAL A 11 -26.11 17.34 -12.77
CA VAL A 11 -25.19 16.40 -12.10
C VAL A 11 -23.81 17.05 -12.09
N PRO A 12 -23.17 17.23 -10.92
CA PRO A 12 -21.84 17.80 -10.87
C PRO A 12 -20.87 16.88 -11.63
N THR A 13 -20.20 17.45 -12.63
CA THR A 13 -19.14 16.77 -13.38
C THR A 13 -18.03 16.40 -12.39
N PRO A 14 -17.56 15.14 -12.35
CA PRO A 14 -16.46 14.77 -11.46
C PRO A 14 -15.23 15.59 -11.87
N VAL A 15 -14.74 16.41 -10.94
CA VAL A 15 -13.46 17.10 -11.09
C VAL A 15 -12.37 16.00 -11.19
N PRO A 16 -11.56 15.99 -12.27
CA PRO A 16 -10.49 15.02 -12.37
C PRO A 16 -9.54 15.22 -11.17
N ALA A 17 -9.25 14.14 -10.46
CA ALA A 17 -8.30 14.17 -9.36
C ALA A 17 -6.95 14.70 -9.88
N PRO A 18 -6.26 15.58 -9.14
CA PRO A 18 -4.98 16.11 -9.56
C PRO A 18 -4.00 14.95 -9.83
N THR A 19 -3.29 15.03 -10.95
CA THR A 19 -2.26 14.06 -11.31
C THR A 19 -1.13 14.18 -10.28
N PRO A 20 -0.77 13.11 -9.55
CA PRO A 20 0.22 13.17 -8.49
C PRO A 20 1.59 13.63 -9.00
N THR A 21 2.25 14.49 -8.23
CA THR A 21 3.56 15.03 -8.57
C THR A 21 4.66 13.97 -8.44
N ARG A 22 5.63 14.02 -9.36
CA ARG A 22 6.71 13.02 -9.47
C ARG A 22 7.56 12.86 -8.20
N SER A 23 7.66 13.90 -7.35
CA SER A 23 8.46 13.90 -6.11
C SER A 23 7.85 13.09 -4.97
N SER A 24 6.51 13.04 -4.84
CA SER A 24 5.84 12.28 -3.78
C SER A 24 5.82 10.77 -4.05
N ARG A 25 5.95 10.35 -5.31
CA ARG A 25 5.91 8.94 -5.72
C ARG A 25 7.22 8.19 -5.44
N ALA A 26 8.34 8.88 -5.43
CA ALA A 26 9.64 8.29 -5.06
C ALA A 26 9.68 7.83 -3.59
N ALA A 27 8.78 8.36 -2.75
CA ALA A 27 8.66 8.03 -1.34
C ALA A 27 7.66 6.91 -1.04
N LEU A 28 7.08 6.25 -2.08
CA LEU A 28 6.08 5.20 -1.89
C LEU A 28 6.67 3.81 -2.11
N SER A 29 6.26 2.87 -1.27
CA SER A 29 6.43 1.44 -1.45
C SER A 29 5.09 0.71 -1.26
N ALA A 30 5.02 -0.57 -1.61
CA ALA A 30 3.80 -1.35 -1.44
C ALA A 30 4.09 -2.80 -1.03
N ILE A 31 3.23 -3.34 -0.18
CA ILE A 31 3.17 -4.77 0.15
C ILE A 31 1.84 -5.30 -0.37
N VAL A 32 1.89 -6.25 -1.30
CA VAL A 32 0.72 -6.91 -1.87
C VAL A 32 0.63 -8.33 -1.32
N VAL A 33 -0.40 -8.60 -0.53
CA VAL A 33 -0.64 -9.93 0.00
C VAL A 33 -1.38 -10.75 -1.05
N ALA A 34 -0.72 -11.81 -1.53
CA ALA A 34 -1.20 -12.72 -2.57
C ALA A 34 -1.29 -14.18 -2.06
N GLY A 35 -1.17 -14.37 -0.76
CA GLY A 35 -1.29 -15.66 -0.08
C GLY A 35 -2.71 -15.94 0.40
N GLY A 36 -2.94 -17.19 0.81
CA GLY A 36 -4.21 -17.63 1.39
C GLY A 36 -4.56 -19.05 0.94
N ARG A 37 -5.35 -19.77 1.77
CA ARG A 37 -5.71 -21.17 1.51
C ARG A 37 -6.80 -21.34 0.45
N SER A 38 -7.49 -20.25 0.07
CA SER A 38 -8.62 -20.25 -0.89
C SER A 38 -9.62 -21.39 -0.69
N SER A 39 -9.88 -21.80 0.57
CA SER A 39 -10.64 -23.01 0.92
C SER A 39 -12.07 -23.00 0.37
N ARG A 40 -12.70 -21.81 0.32
CA ARG A 40 -14.07 -21.62 -0.22
C ARG A 40 -14.13 -21.75 -1.75
N LEU A 41 -12.97 -21.66 -2.42
CA LEU A 41 -12.81 -21.83 -3.86
C LEU A 41 -12.20 -23.20 -4.22
N GLY A 42 -12.32 -24.19 -3.30
CA GLY A 42 -11.77 -25.52 -3.55
C GLY A 42 -10.25 -25.55 -3.67
N GLY A 43 -9.55 -24.57 -3.09
CA GLY A 43 -8.09 -24.46 -3.19
C GLY A 43 -7.59 -23.71 -4.43
N SER A 44 -8.48 -23.27 -5.34
CA SER A 44 -8.07 -22.48 -6.51
C SER A 44 -7.42 -21.17 -6.09
N PRO A 45 -6.17 -20.89 -6.50
CA PRO A 45 -5.44 -19.71 -6.06
C PRO A 45 -6.10 -18.43 -6.57
N LYS A 46 -6.67 -17.62 -5.67
CA LYS A 46 -7.31 -16.34 -6.03
C LYS A 46 -6.37 -15.41 -6.80
N ALA A 47 -5.11 -15.36 -6.38
CA ALA A 47 -4.09 -14.51 -7.00
C ALA A 47 -3.90 -14.77 -8.49
N LEU A 48 -4.17 -16.00 -8.93
CA LEU A 48 -4.05 -16.44 -10.34
C LEU A 48 -5.35 -16.27 -11.15
N MET A 49 -6.49 -16.00 -10.52
CA MET A 49 -7.72 -15.71 -11.26
C MET A 49 -7.55 -14.49 -12.16
N ARG A 50 -8.20 -14.50 -13.31
CA ARG A 50 -8.12 -13.40 -14.28
C ARG A 50 -9.51 -13.03 -14.80
N PRO A 51 -9.73 -11.78 -15.24
CA PRO A 51 -10.93 -11.43 -15.97
C PRO A 51 -11.15 -12.32 -17.18
N ASP A 52 -12.40 -12.70 -17.45
CA ASP A 52 -12.79 -13.53 -18.59
C ASP A 52 -12.74 -12.73 -19.90
N ARG A 53 -11.52 -12.38 -20.29
CA ARG A 53 -11.21 -11.71 -21.57
C ARG A 53 -9.79 -12.10 -22.00
N ASP A 54 -9.57 -12.18 -23.28
CA ASP A 54 -8.27 -12.53 -23.84
C ASP A 54 -7.17 -11.57 -23.38
N GLY A 55 -6.04 -12.14 -23.00
CA GLY A 55 -4.86 -11.40 -22.58
C GLY A 55 -4.99 -10.68 -21.23
N ALA A 56 -6.10 -10.85 -20.49
CA ALA A 56 -6.24 -10.24 -19.17
C ALA A 56 -5.21 -10.83 -18.18
N PRO A 57 -4.50 -9.99 -17.43
CA PRO A 57 -3.55 -10.46 -16.44
C PRO A 57 -4.26 -11.12 -15.24
N ALA A 58 -3.55 -12.02 -14.56
CA ALA A 58 -3.98 -12.54 -13.27
C ALA A 58 -4.16 -11.39 -12.25
N LEU A 59 -5.03 -11.57 -11.25
CA LEU A 59 -5.34 -10.52 -10.26
C LEU A 59 -4.08 -9.96 -9.60
N VAL A 60 -3.14 -10.82 -9.20
CA VAL A 60 -1.87 -10.38 -8.60
C VAL A 60 -1.04 -9.53 -9.59
N ARG A 61 -0.97 -9.96 -10.85
CA ARG A 61 -0.27 -9.22 -11.89
C ARG A 61 -0.95 -7.89 -12.18
N GLY A 62 -2.27 -7.86 -12.27
CA GLY A 62 -3.04 -6.65 -12.46
C GLY A 62 -2.88 -5.65 -11.31
N ALA A 63 -2.81 -6.15 -10.06
CA ALA A 63 -2.54 -5.31 -8.88
C ALA A 63 -1.15 -4.65 -8.97
N VAL A 64 -0.12 -5.41 -9.31
CA VAL A 64 1.24 -4.91 -9.45
C VAL A 64 1.36 -3.93 -10.63
N ASP A 65 0.81 -4.29 -11.81
CA ASP A 65 0.82 -3.40 -12.98
C ASP A 65 0.11 -2.07 -12.68
N ALA A 66 -0.98 -2.10 -11.90
CA ALA A 66 -1.66 -0.89 -11.46
C ALA A 66 -0.78 0.00 -10.57
N LEU A 67 -0.04 -0.59 -9.62
CA LEU A 67 0.89 0.15 -8.75
C LEU A 67 2.04 0.77 -9.57
N ILE A 68 2.62 0.01 -10.50
CA ILE A 68 3.63 0.53 -11.43
C ILE A 68 3.05 1.68 -12.28
N GLY A 69 1.83 1.52 -12.79
CA GLY A 69 1.11 2.56 -13.53
C GLY A 69 0.81 3.81 -12.69
N LEU A 70 0.71 3.67 -11.37
CA LEU A 70 0.61 4.78 -10.42
C LEU A 70 1.97 5.40 -10.09
N GLY A 71 3.07 4.89 -10.65
CA GLY A 71 4.41 5.43 -10.53
C GLY A 71 5.26 4.83 -9.42
N LEU A 72 4.87 3.70 -8.82
CA LEU A 72 5.72 2.98 -7.89
C LEU A 72 6.80 2.19 -8.68
N PRO A 73 8.09 2.33 -8.35
CA PRO A 73 9.13 1.49 -8.95
C PRO A 73 8.94 0.01 -8.58
N ALA A 74 9.19 -0.91 -9.50
CA ALA A 74 9.00 -2.35 -9.28
C ALA A 74 9.75 -2.86 -8.04
N HIS A 75 10.99 -2.41 -7.82
CA HIS A 75 11.82 -2.80 -6.66
C HIS A 75 11.31 -2.26 -5.31
N ARG A 76 10.29 -1.40 -5.30
CA ARG A 76 9.58 -0.92 -4.11
C ARG A 76 8.22 -1.60 -3.90
N ILE A 77 7.95 -2.66 -4.65
CA ILE A 77 6.75 -3.48 -4.51
C ILE A 77 7.17 -4.87 -4.05
N ALA A 78 6.72 -5.29 -2.87
CA ALA A 78 6.87 -6.64 -2.36
C ALA A 78 5.56 -7.41 -2.49
N VAL A 79 5.59 -8.55 -3.16
CA VAL A 79 4.46 -9.49 -3.24
C VAL A 79 4.73 -10.67 -2.33
N VAL A 80 3.81 -10.89 -1.39
CA VAL A 80 3.89 -11.97 -0.41
C VAL A 80 2.92 -13.07 -0.78
N GLY A 81 3.45 -14.22 -1.18
CA GLY A 81 2.61 -15.34 -1.62
C GLY A 81 3.43 -16.55 -2.07
N PRO A 82 2.77 -17.54 -2.68
CA PRO A 82 3.45 -18.73 -3.18
C PRO A 82 4.44 -18.42 -4.31
N GLU A 83 5.37 -19.32 -4.55
CA GLU A 83 6.25 -19.29 -5.71
C GLU A 83 5.44 -19.40 -7.01
N GLY A 84 6.03 -18.95 -8.14
CA GLY A 84 5.40 -19.09 -9.46
C GLY A 84 4.33 -18.04 -9.80
N LEU A 85 4.08 -17.03 -8.95
CA LEU A 85 3.19 -15.93 -9.31
C LEU A 85 3.73 -15.17 -10.54
N PRO A 86 2.87 -14.82 -11.52
CA PRO A 86 3.27 -14.09 -12.74
C PRO A 86 3.52 -12.61 -12.44
N LEU A 87 4.71 -12.29 -11.96
CA LEU A 87 5.07 -10.92 -11.59
C LEU A 87 6.04 -10.31 -12.60
N PRO A 88 6.02 -8.97 -12.78
CA PRO A 88 7.04 -8.26 -13.57
C PRO A 88 8.44 -8.40 -12.96
N ASP A 89 9.45 -8.17 -13.79
CA ASP A 89 10.83 -8.12 -13.33
C ASP A 89 11.06 -6.97 -12.35
N GLY A 90 11.96 -7.19 -11.39
CA GLY A 90 12.30 -6.21 -10.36
C GLY A 90 11.34 -6.13 -9.18
N VAL A 91 10.18 -6.80 -9.22
CA VAL A 91 9.28 -6.92 -8.08
C VAL A 91 9.85 -7.90 -7.06
N LEU A 92 9.86 -7.51 -5.78
CA LEU A 92 10.33 -8.35 -4.70
C LEU A 92 9.32 -9.47 -4.42
N ARG A 93 9.81 -10.72 -4.36
CA ARG A 93 8.99 -11.89 -4.06
C ARG A 93 9.39 -12.42 -2.70
N THR A 94 8.42 -12.67 -1.84
CA THR A 94 8.65 -13.25 -0.53
C THR A 94 7.45 -14.07 -0.07
N ARG A 95 7.62 -14.79 1.01
CA ARG A 95 6.57 -15.57 1.65
C ARG A 95 6.76 -15.52 3.15
N GLU A 96 5.66 -15.55 3.88
CA GLU A 96 5.69 -15.70 5.34
C GLU A 96 6.24 -17.06 5.75
N ASP A 97 7.00 -17.10 6.84
CA ASP A 97 7.50 -18.33 7.46
C ASP A 97 7.03 -18.39 8.93
N PRO A 98 6.35 -19.48 9.33
CA PRO A 98 5.85 -20.60 8.50
C PRO A 98 4.79 -20.15 7.48
N PRO A 99 4.63 -20.90 6.35
CA PRO A 99 3.59 -20.61 5.39
C PRO A 99 2.19 -20.68 6.03
N PHE A 100 1.30 -19.78 5.60
CA PHE A 100 -0.06 -19.63 6.12
C PHE A 100 -0.17 -19.16 7.58
N SER A 101 0.84 -18.45 8.07
CA SER A 101 0.87 -17.82 9.40
C SER A 101 -0.04 -16.59 9.51
N GLY A 102 -0.85 -16.32 8.51
CA GLY A 102 -1.85 -15.28 8.50
C GLY A 102 -1.37 -13.93 7.95
N PRO A 103 -2.31 -12.98 7.78
CA PRO A 103 -2.04 -11.76 7.03
C PRO A 103 -1.07 -10.80 7.73
N ALA A 104 -0.97 -10.81 9.06
CA ALA A 104 0.01 -9.97 9.75
C ALA A 104 1.44 -10.49 9.53
N ALA A 105 1.65 -11.82 9.51
CA ALA A 105 2.93 -12.43 9.18
C ALA A 105 3.32 -12.16 7.72
N ALA A 106 2.34 -12.20 6.80
CA ALA A 106 2.59 -11.83 5.41
C ALA A 106 3.06 -10.37 5.27
N LEU A 107 2.43 -9.43 5.99
CA LEU A 107 2.89 -8.03 5.99
C LEU A 107 4.29 -7.88 6.58
N ALA A 108 4.64 -8.63 7.63
CA ALA A 108 5.99 -8.63 8.20
C ALA A 108 7.03 -9.15 7.19
N ALA A 109 6.76 -10.25 6.49
CA ALA A 109 7.63 -10.76 5.44
C ALA A 109 7.83 -9.74 4.31
N GLY A 110 6.76 -9.04 3.89
CA GLY A 110 6.83 -7.97 2.90
C GLY A 110 7.64 -6.76 3.38
N ALA A 111 7.51 -6.37 4.64
CA ALA A 111 8.26 -5.27 5.25
C ALA A 111 9.76 -5.59 5.31
N LEU A 112 10.14 -6.82 5.68
CA LEU A 112 11.52 -7.30 5.66
C LEU A 112 12.09 -7.27 4.23
N ALA A 113 11.34 -7.76 3.25
CA ALA A 113 11.76 -7.75 1.84
C ALA A 113 11.99 -6.34 1.29
N LEU A 114 11.25 -5.34 1.77
CA LEU A 114 11.41 -3.93 1.43
C LEU A 114 12.51 -3.22 2.23
N GLY A 115 13.16 -3.90 3.19
CA GLY A 115 14.15 -3.31 4.09
C GLY A 115 13.56 -2.28 5.07
N LEU A 116 12.27 -2.40 5.40
CA LEU A 116 11.61 -1.51 6.36
C LEU A 116 11.86 -1.91 7.83
N ALA A 117 12.39 -3.09 8.03
CA ALA A 117 12.67 -3.68 9.32
C ALA A 117 13.87 -4.61 9.22
N GLU A 118 14.68 -4.65 10.27
CA GLU A 118 15.76 -5.63 10.38
C GLU A 118 15.21 -6.92 11.02
N PRO A 119 15.68 -8.11 10.60
CA PRO A 119 15.27 -9.36 11.23
C PRO A 119 15.66 -9.34 12.71
N SER A 120 14.68 -9.52 13.60
CA SER A 120 14.92 -9.62 15.04
C SER A 120 15.80 -10.83 15.34
N GLY A 121 17.07 -10.60 15.67
CA GLY A 121 18.01 -11.68 16.02
C GLY A 121 19.36 -11.66 15.29
N ALA A 122 19.63 -10.74 14.39
CA ALA A 122 20.99 -10.55 13.86
C ALA A 122 21.85 -9.87 14.94
N CYS A 123 22.51 -10.69 15.76
CA CYS A 123 23.60 -10.26 16.62
C CYS A 123 24.66 -9.62 15.72
N ALA A 124 24.89 -8.32 15.90
CA ALA A 124 25.92 -7.58 15.21
C ALA A 124 27.30 -8.14 15.60
N SER A 125 27.87 -8.95 14.71
CA SER A 125 29.29 -9.30 14.71
C SER A 125 29.76 -9.47 13.26
N ALA A 126 29.81 -8.35 12.54
CA ALA A 126 30.66 -8.21 11.38
C ALA A 126 31.32 -6.84 11.50
N GLU A 127 32.58 -6.84 11.91
CA GLU A 127 33.41 -5.64 11.81
C GLU A 127 33.52 -5.21 10.34
N PRO A 128 33.48 -3.91 10.05
CA PRO A 128 33.63 -3.44 8.68
C PRO A 128 35.07 -3.67 8.23
N SER A 129 35.28 -4.60 7.29
CA SER A 129 36.52 -4.69 6.52
C SER A 129 36.60 -3.45 5.64
N GLU A 130 37.60 -2.62 5.84
CA GLU A 130 37.95 -1.48 4.99
C GLU A 130 38.24 -1.98 3.57
N PRO A 131 37.66 -1.43 2.50
CA PRO A 131 38.13 -1.68 1.15
C PRO A 131 39.34 -0.79 0.87
N GLU A 132 40.48 -1.44 0.60
CA GLU A 132 41.65 -0.79 0.01
C GLU A 132 41.30 -0.13 -1.33
N GLY A 133 41.92 1.02 -1.56
CA GLY A 133 41.62 1.96 -2.63
C GLY A 133 41.72 1.43 -4.06
N GLY A 134 40.88 2.00 -4.90
CA GLY A 134 40.90 1.93 -6.34
C GLY A 134 40.14 3.13 -6.88
N ASP A 135 40.91 4.16 -7.27
CA ASP A 135 40.43 5.32 -8.02
C ASP A 135 39.85 4.88 -9.37
N ASP A 136 38.61 5.15 -9.62
CA ASP A 136 38.07 5.32 -10.98
C ASP A 136 36.89 6.32 -10.98
N PRO A 137 37.08 7.54 -11.57
CA PRO A 137 36.07 8.55 -11.60
C PRO A 137 35.35 8.52 -12.95
N ALA A 138 34.22 7.82 -13.08
CA ALA A 138 33.19 8.16 -14.07
C ALA A 138 31.97 7.22 -14.02
N ALA A 139 31.08 7.47 -13.11
CA ALA A 139 29.67 7.07 -13.29
C ALA A 139 28.81 8.19 -12.70
N SER A 140 28.38 9.12 -13.57
CA SER A 140 27.34 10.10 -13.26
C SER A 140 25.99 9.38 -13.15
N GLY A 141 25.79 8.65 -12.05
CA GLY A 141 24.49 8.20 -11.60
C GLY A 141 23.79 9.41 -10.96
N THR A 142 22.66 9.80 -11.51
CA THR A 142 21.72 10.73 -10.85
C THR A 142 21.47 10.21 -9.43
N ALA A 143 22.12 10.84 -8.46
CA ALA A 143 21.91 10.57 -7.06
C ALA A 143 20.41 10.74 -6.76
N ASP A 144 19.73 9.62 -6.56
CA ASP A 144 18.38 9.59 -6.04
C ASP A 144 18.46 10.31 -4.69
N ARG A 145 17.89 11.52 -4.64
CA ARG A 145 17.92 12.36 -3.44
C ARG A 145 17.34 11.54 -2.31
N ALA A 146 18.15 11.19 -1.33
CA ALA A 146 17.73 10.39 -0.18
C ALA A 146 16.46 11.00 0.40
N VAL A 147 15.34 10.31 0.19
CA VAL A 147 14.04 10.70 0.77
C VAL A 147 14.16 10.42 2.26
N ASP A 148 13.80 11.40 3.08
CA ASP A 148 13.78 11.25 4.53
C ASP A 148 12.98 9.97 4.88
N PRO A 149 13.55 9.02 5.64
CA PRO A 149 12.87 7.80 6.05
C PRO A 149 11.51 8.07 6.72
N ASP A 150 11.39 9.19 7.42
CA ASP A 150 10.14 9.61 8.06
C ASP A 150 9.10 10.17 7.07
N GLU A 151 9.49 10.47 5.83
CA GLU A 151 8.58 10.90 4.77
C GLU A 151 8.12 9.75 3.86
N GLN A 152 8.67 8.55 4.04
CA GLN A 152 8.30 7.38 3.24
C GLN A 152 7.00 6.75 3.71
N TRP A 153 6.20 6.28 2.73
CA TRP A 153 4.93 5.62 2.97
C TRP A 153 4.88 4.25 2.32
N THR A 154 4.23 3.30 2.99
CA THR A 154 4.02 1.95 2.48
C THR A 154 2.54 1.63 2.40
N LEU A 155 2.07 1.33 1.18
CA LEU A 155 0.74 0.79 0.93
C LEU A 155 0.69 -0.69 1.33
N THR A 156 -0.38 -1.11 1.96
CA THR A 156 -0.71 -2.53 2.15
C THR A 156 -1.98 -2.84 1.37
N LEU A 157 -1.98 -3.90 0.57
CA LEU A 157 -3.08 -4.27 -0.32
C LEU A 157 -3.24 -5.79 -0.38
N ALA A 158 -4.46 -6.25 -0.61
CA ALA A 158 -4.73 -7.63 -0.98
C ALA A 158 -4.91 -7.73 -2.50
N CYS A 159 -4.37 -8.77 -3.13
CA CYS A 159 -4.41 -8.92 -4.58
C CYS A 159 -5.77 -9.39 -5.12
N ASP A 160 -6.64 -9.94 -4.26
CA ASP A 160 -7.94 -10.52 -4.61
C ASP A 160 -9.08 -9.50 -4.72
N MET A 161 -8.75 -8.22 -4.69
CA MET A 161 -9.69 -7.13 -4.91
C MET A 161 -9.66 -6.68 -6.37
N PRO A 162 -10.73 -6.87 -7.17
CA PRO A 162 -10.75 -6.45 -8.58
C PRO A 162 -10.55 -4.94 -8.79
N ARG A 163 -10.82 -4.12 -7.76
CA ARG A 163 -10.67 -2.67 -7.78
C ARG A 163 -9.49 -2.15 -6.97
N VAL A 164 -8.46 -2.97 -6.78
CA VAL A 164 -7.26 -2.61 -6.01
C VAL A 164 -6.58 -1.32 -6.50
N ALA A 165 -6.59 -1.06 -7.80
CA ALA A 165 -6.05 0.18 -8.39
C ALA A 165 -6.78 1.43 -7.87
N ASP A 166 -8.11 1.39 -7.74
CA ASP A 166 -8.90 2.50 -7.24
C ASP A 166 -8.68 2.71 -5.74
N ALA A 167 -8.58 1.61 -4.98
CA ALA A 167 -8.25 1.65 -3.56
C ALA A 167 -6.86 2.27 -3.31
N ALA A 168 -5.85 1.87 -4.09
CA ALA A 168 -4.51 2.45 -4.03
C ALA A 168 -4.52 3.95 -4.36
N ARG A 169 -5.24 4.37 -5.41
CA ARG A 169 -5.39 5.80 -5.74
C ARG A 169 -6.02 6.61 -4.60
N ALA A 170 -7.06 6.07 -3.96
CA ALA A 170 -7.71 6.74 -2.83
C ALA A 170 -6.74 6.97 -1.67
N LEU A 171 -5.90 5.98 -1.33
CA LEU A 171 -4.89 6.11 -0.28
C LEU A 171 -3.78 7.10 -0.67
N ILE A 172 -3.31 7.07 -1.92
CA ILE A 172 -2.29 8.01 -2.42
C ILE A 172 -2.81 9.44 -2.39
N ALA A 173 -4.06 9.67 -2.81
CA ALA A 173 -4.68 10.98 -2.76
C ALA A 173 -4.77 11.54 -1.33
N GLU A 174 -4.99 10.69 -0.33
CA GLU A 174 -4.99 11.10 1.08
C GLU A 174 -3.61 11.56 1.55
N ILE A 175 -2.54 10.94 1.08
CA ILE A 175 -1.17 11.38 1.40
C ILE A 175 -0.87 12.71 0.72
N GLU A 176 -1.21 12.86 -0.56
CA GLU A 176 -0.93 14.05 -1.37
C GLU A 176 -1.69 15.29 -0.87
N ALA A 177 -2.96 15.14 -0.50
CA ALA A 177 -3.76 16.21 0.07
C ALA A 177 -3.12 16.82 1.32
N ARG A 178 -2.25 16.09 2.01
CA ARG A 178 -1.55 16.52 3.23
C ARG A 178 -0.18 17.11 2.96
N GLY A 179 0.52 16.64 1.93
CA GLY A 179 1.78 17.22 1.48
C GLY A 179 1.61 18.67 1.03
N THR A 180 0.47 19.00 0.46
CA THR A 180 0.13 20.36 0.03
C THR A 180 -0.27 21.29 1.17
N SER A 181 -0.70 20.77 2.33
CA SER A 181 -1.07 21.58 3.50
C SER A 181 0.12 22.05 4.35
N ARG A 182 1.35 21.62 4.04
CA ARG A 182 2.59 22.06 4.68
C ARG A 182 3.28 23.15 3.84
N ALA A 183 2.56 24.22 3.48
CA ALA A 183 3.20 25.42 2.97
C ALA A 183 4.07 26.04 4.11
N PRO A 184 5.31 26.49 3.83
CA PRO A 184 6.11 27.15 4.84
C PRO A 184 5.40 28.44 5.28
N SER A 185 5.04 28.53 6.57
CA SER A 185 4.64 29.81 7.16
C SER A 185 5.81 30.76 7.03
N PRO A 186 5.65 31.96 6.43
CA PRO A 186 6.71 32.96 6.45
C PRO A 186 6.99 33.30 7.91
N ALA A 187 8.28 33.34 8.25
CA ALA A 187 8.77 33.77 9.54
C ALA A 187 8.12 35.13 9.90
N SER A 188 7.24 35.12 10.86
CA SER A 188 6.75 36.31 11.54
C SER A 188 7.40 36.36 12.91
N GLU A 189 8.17 37.42 13.08
CA GLU A 189 8.84 37.82 14.31
C GLU A 189 7.89 37.88 15.49
N ALA A 190 8.48 37.61 16.63
CA ALA A 190 7.89 37.55 17.95
C ALA A 190 6.94 38.73 18.31
N THR A 191 5.80 38.38 18.88
CA THR A 191 5.27 39.12 20.05
C THR A 191 4.47 38.16 20.91
N ASP A 192 4.91 38.10 22.14
CA ASP A 192 4.36 37.44 23.32
C ASP A 192 2.88 37.80 23.54
N SER A 193 2.01 36.83 23.67
CA SER A 193 0.83 36.85 24.54
C SER A 193 0.09 35.50 24.49
N GLY A 194 0.02 34.90 25.68
CA GLY A 194 -0.63 33.63 26.03
C GLY A 194 -1.84 33.18 25.23
N ARG A 195 -1.68 32.06 24.57
CA ARG A 195 -2.78 31.22 24.08
C ARG A 195 -2.41 29.76 24.23
N THR A 196 -3.25 29.05 24.95
CA THR A 196 -3.28 27.58 25.03
C THR A 196 -3.04 26.97 23.66
N GLY A 197 -1.80 26.50 23.45
CA GLY A 197 -1.39 25.90 22.18
C GLY A 197 -2.12 24.57 21.94
N THR A 198 -2.93 24.53 20.92
CA THR A 198 -3.28 23.27 20.26
C THR A 198 -1.97 22.71 19.71
N ALA A 199 -1.50 21.60 20.27
CA ALA A 199 -0.31 20.90 19.76
C ALA A 199 -0.44 20.71 18.24
N PRO A 200 0.65 20.86 17.46
CA PRO A 200 0.61 20.58 16.03
C PRO A 200 0.04 19.18 15.86
N LEU A 201 -0.99 19.02 15.02
CA LEU A 201 -1.54 17.72 14.67
C LEU A 201 -0.38 16.90 14.09
N GLU A 202 0.15 15.96 14.88
CA GLU A 202 1.19 15.04 14.41
C GLU A 202 0.72 14.39 13.10
N ALA A 203 1.63 14.26 12.15
CA ALA A 203 1.34 13.61 10.89
C ALA A 203 0.87 12.16 11.17
N PRO A 204 -0.20 11.70 10.53
CA PRO A 204 -0.76 10.38 10.82
C PRO A 204 0.29 9.28 10.58
N ARG A 205 0.30 8.28 11.47
CA ARG A 205 1.15 7.09 11.35
C ARG A 205 0.59 6.12 10.33
N GLY A 206 -0.75 6.08 10.21
CA GLY A 206 -1.43 5.22 9.25
C GLY A 206 -2.85 5.69 8.94
N ILE A 207 -3.27 5.38 7.71
CA ILE A 207 -4.59 5.67 7.16
C ILE A 207 -5.17 4.36 6.65
N VAL A 208 -6.33 3.94 7.17
CA VAL A 208 -7.02 2.71 6.76
C VAL A 208 -8.28 3.06 5.95
N LEU A 209 -8.58 2.28 4.90
CA LEU A 209 -9.85 2.43 4.22
C LEU A 209 -10.99 1.77 5.01
N SER A 210 -12.17 2.37 4.90
CA SER A 210 -13.43 1.73 5.27
C SER A 210 -14.39 1.73 4.09
N ASP A 211 -14.98 0.59 3.82
CA ASP A 211 -15.99 0.44 2.78
C ASP A 211 -17.33 0.13 3.44
N ARG A 212 -18.35 0.92 3.12
CA ARG A 212 -19.69 0.79 3.73
C ARG A 212 -19.67 0.75 5.27
N GLY A 213 -18.72 1.50 5.87
CA GLY A 213 -18.55 1.56 7.32
C GLY A 213 -17.75 0.40 7.94
N ILE A 214 -17.27 -0.55 7.13
CA ILE A 214 -16.44 -1.68 7.57
C ILE A 214 -14.97 -1.36 7.28
N LEU A 215 -14.14 -1.41 8.33
CA LEU A 215 -12.69 -1.23 8.18
C LEU A 215 -12.08 -2.37 7.36
N GLN A 216 -11.18 -1.99 6.46
CA GLN A 216 -10.46 -2.89 5.57
C GLN A 216 -8.99 -3.01 5.99
N PRO A 217 -8.67 -3.90 6.94
CA PRO A 217 -7.36 -3.95 7.59
C PRO A 217 -6.16 -4.13 6.64
N LEU A 218 -6.36 -4.81 5.50
CA LEU A 218 -5.34 -5.02 4.49
C LEU A 218 -5.24 -3.89 3.47
N VAL A 219 -6.14 -2.87 3.56
CA VAL A 219 -6.18 -1.76 2.61
C VAL A 219 -5.88 -0.47 3.34
N ALA A 220 -4.61 -0.18 3.48
CA ALA A 220 -4.14 0.93 4.30
C ALA A 220 -2.81 1.47 3.77
N VAL A 221 -2.40 2.61 4.30
CA VAL A 221 -1.07 3.18 4.06
C VAL A 221 -0.48 3.63 5.39
N TYR A 222 0.80 3.41 5.58
CA TYR A 222 1.51 3.67 6.83
C TYR A 222 2.81 4.42 6.56
N ARG A 223 3.27 5.21 7.54
CA ARG A 223 4.66 5.65 7.58
C ARG A 223 5.57 4.42 7.61
N SER A 224 6.50 4.31 6.65
CA SER A 224 7.29 3.10 6.43
C SER A 224 8.09 2.68 7.67
N ALA A 225 8.77 3.62 8.32
CA ALA A 225 9.53 3.36 9.54
C ALA A 225 8.64 2.89 10.72
N VAL A 226 7.42 3.43 10.82
CA VAL A 226 6.48 3.04 11.89
C VAL A 226 5.92 1.65 11.63
N LEU A 227 5.57 1.35 10.37
CA LEU A 227 5.11 0.02 9.96
C LEU A 227 6.17 -1.05 10.25
N GLY A 228 7.41 -0.81 9.82
CA GLY A 228 8.52 -1.74 10.03
C GLY A 228 8.71 -2.08 11.51
N ARG A 229 8.84 -1.06 12.37
CA ARG A 229 8.96 -1.25 13.82
C ARG A 229 7.79 -2.03 14.40
N GLN A 230 6.56 -1.65 14.07
CA GLN A 230 5.37 -2.31 14.62
C GLN A 230 5.29 -3.80 14.26
N LEU A 231 5.73 -4.18 13.05
CA LEU A 231 5.71 -5.58 12.59
C LEU A 231 6.84 -6.43 13.17
N VAL A 232 7.95 -5.82 13.61
CA VAL A 232 9.06 -6.52 14.28
C VAL A 232 8.83 -6.63 15.78
N ASP A 233 8.30 -5.57 16.42
CA ASP A 233 8.15 -5.50 17.87
C ASP A 233 6.96 -6.32 18.39
N GLN A 234 6.12 -6.83 17.51
CA GLN A 234 4.89 -7.54 17.88
C GLN A 234 4.89 -8.98 17.35
N PRO A 235 4.32 -9.94 18.09
CA PRO A 235 4.07 -11.27 17.54
C PRO A 235 3.06 -11.16 16.39
N VAL A 236 3.45 -11.65 15.20
CA VAL A 236 2.64 -11.54 13.96
C VAL A 236 2.04 -12.87 13.52
N VAL A 237 2.60 -14.00 13.95
CA VAL A 237 2.13 -15.35 13.58
C VAL A 237 0.72 -15.56 14.14
N ASP A 238 -0.20 -15.99 13.29
CA ASP A 238 -1.62 -16.23 13.60
C ASP A 238 -2.33 -15.00 14.22
N ARG A 239 -1.82 -13.80 13.94
CA ARG A 239 -2.45 -12.55 14.38
C ARG A 239 -3.21 -11.86 13.26
N SER A 240 -4.34 -11.26 13.62
CA SER A 240 -5.07 -10.40 12.69
C SER A 240 -4.35 -9.07 12.49
N VAL A 241 -4.39 -8.53 11.28
CA VAL A 241 -3.85 -7.21 10.97
C VAL A 241 -4.44 -6.13 11.89
N ARG A 242 -5.73 -6.22 12.21
CA ARG A 242 -6.40 -5.30 13.13
C ARG A 242 -5.73 -5.27 14.52
N ARG A 243 -5.32 -6.42 15.03
CA ARG A 243 -4.66 -6.50 16.34
C ARG A 243 -3.27 -5.88 16.31
N VAL A 244 -2.51 -6.15 15.23
CA VAL A 244 -1.11 -5.71 15.11
C VAL A 244 -1.02 -4.25 14.69
N LEU A 245 -1.75 -3.85 13.64
CA LEU A 245 -1.63 -2.52 13.03
C LEU A 245 -2.76 -1.55 13.42
N GLY A 246 -3.82 -2.03 14.08
CA GLY A 246 -4.90 -1.17 14.56
C GLY A 246 -4.45 0.03 15.39
N PRO A 247 -3.44 -0.09 16.27
CA PRO A 247 -2.91 1.06 17.01
C PRO A 247 -2.31 2.18 16.14
N LEU A 248 -1.99 1.89 14.87
CA LEU A 248 -1.46 2.86 13.92
C LEU A 248 -2.54 3.58 13.09
N TRP A 249 -3.80 3.18 13.19
CA TRP A 249 -4.89 3.76 12.40
C TRP A 249 -5.36 5.08 13.00
N ASP A 250 -4.58 6.12 12.79
CA ASP A 250 -4.92 7.48 13.25
C ASP A 250 -6.02 8.10 12.39
N ARG A 251 -6.21 7.57 11.17
CA ARG A 251 -7.24 8.03 10.24
C ARG A 251 -7.93 6.90 9.51
N GLN A 252 -9.17 7.21 9.14
CA GLN A 252 -10.02 6.35 8.33
C GLN A 252 -10.55 7.15 7.14
N THR A 253 -10.41 6.60 5.94
CA THR A 253 -10.97 7.17 4.71
C THR A 253 -12.11 6.30 4.23
N ALA A 254 -13.30 6.89 4.11
CA ALA A 254 -14.49 6.19 3.66
C ALA A 254 -14.53 6.10 2.14
N VAL A 255 -14.75 4.89 1.64
CA VAL A 255 -14.95 4.60 0.21
C VAL A 255 -16.20 3.75 0.01
N ARG A 256 -16.61 3.54 -1.25
CA ARG A 256 -17.75 2.67 -1.57
C ARG A 256 -17.42 1.72 -2.71
N GLY A 257 -17.48 0.42 -2.45
CA GLY A 257 -17.32 -0.66 -3.43
C GLY A 257 -15.92 -0.75 -4.03
N LEU A 258 -14.88 -0.26 -3.32
CA LEU A 258 -13.50 -0.36 -3.79
C LEU A 258 -12.77 -1.58 -3.22
N THR A 259 -13.28 -2.15 -2.14
CA THR A 259 -12.60 -3.19 -1.37
C THR A 259 -13.35 -4.52 -1.37
N ASP A 260 -14.33 -4.67 -2.27
CA ASP A 260 -14.96 -5.96 -2.51
C ASP A 260 -13.91 -6.96 -2.96
N ASP A 261 -13.81 -8.10 -2.29
CA ASP A 261 -12.85 -9.18 -2.53
C ASP A 261 -13.52 -10.40 -3.18
N VAL A 262 -12.72 -11.29 -3.70
CA VAL A 262 -13.15 -12.54 -4.35
C VAL A 262 -13.01 -13.67 -3.35
N ASP A 263 -14.08 -14.00 -2.64
CA ASP A 263 -14.09 -15.04 -1.60
C ASP A 263 -14.81 -16.31 -2.01
N THR A 264 -15.80 -16.20 -2.88
CA THR A 264 -16.70 -17.28 -3.30
C THR A 264 -16.79 -17.42 -4.80
N TRP A 265 -17.32 -18.55 -5.29
CA TRP A 265 -17.62 -18.73 -6.72
C TRP A 265 -18.66 -17.75 -7.24
N ASP A 266 -19.53 -17.23 -6.38
CA ASP A 266 -20.48 -16.18 -6.77
C ASP A 266 -19.78 -14.85 -6.98
N ASP A 267 -18.74 -14.53 -6.20
CA ASP A 267 -17.90 -13.37 -6.45
C ASP A 267 -17.11 -13.52 -7.75
N VAL A 268 -16.55 -14.72 -8.02
CA VAL A 268 -15.88 -15.03 -9.29
C VAL A 268 -16.80 -14.73 -10.48
N LYS A 269 -18.06 -15.18 -10.44
CA LYS A 269 -19.06 -14.87 -11.47
C LYS A 269 -19.43 -13.40 -11.52
N ARG A 270 -19.65 -12.78 -10.36
CA ARG A 270 -20.01 -11.37 -10.21
C ARG A 270 -18.97 -10.45 -10.85
N PHE A 271 -17.70 -10.78 -10.70
CA PHE A 271 -16.59 -10.00 -11.24
C PHE A 271 -16.14 -10.48 -12.64
N GLY A 272 -16.83 -11.47 -13.22
CA GLY A 272 -16.46 -12.02 -14.54
C GLY A 272 -15.03 -12.57 -14.55
N LEU A 273 -14.67 -13.33 -13.52
CA LEU A 273 -13.35 -13.94 -13.39
C LEU A 273 -13.40 -15.42 -13.81
N VAL A 274 -12.25 -15.92 -14.23
CA VAL A 274 -12.03 -17.35 -14.51
C VAL A 274 -10.73 -17.80 -13.85
N PRO A 275 -10.65 -19.06 -13.38
CA PRO A 275 -9.38 -19.64 -12.94
C PRO A 275 -8.43 -19.77 -14.13
N VAL A 276 -7.13 -19.71 -13.85
CA VAL A 276 -6.14 -20.14 -14.87
C VAL A 276 -6.28 -21.65 -15.02
N GLN A 277 -6.53 -22.10 -16.23
CA GLN A 277 -6.47 -23.52 -16.57
C GLN A 277 -4.98 -23.88 -16.71
N ASP A 278 -4.57 -24.94 -16.03
CA ASP A 278 -3.23 -25.54 -16.13
C ASP A 278 -2.98 -26.08 -17.55
#